data_7b56e3c350a4d4af82dc7626085f641c
#
_entry.id   7b56e3c350a4d4af82dc7626085f641c
#
_cell.length_a   1.000
_cell.length_b   1.000
_cell.length_c   1.000
_cell.angle_alpha   90.00
_cell.angle_beta   90.00
_cell.angle_gamma   90.00
#
_symmetry.space_group_name_H-M   'P 1'
#
loop_
_entity.id
_entity.type
_entity.pdbx_description
1 polymer ?
#
loop_
_entity_poly.entity_id
_entity_poly.type
_entity_poly.pdbx_seq_one_letter_code
_entity_poly.pdbx_strand_id
1 'polypeptide(L)'
;LLDAGVTSFKIEGRLKDVSYIKNVVAAYRTALDAELKKRPHLQRASVGESRYEFTPDTAKSFTRGESRYFFDGKCRGVASFDTPKAMGEKMGRILRVDRRGVVLDCKHDLATGDGVCFIANGALIGTNVIGIEGERIQLNRYDGVAVGVELFRNYNRLFSQAVERSRVKRTIAVDLHLRFEQDKIVLTATDETGCVGLSTAEYTYEEVRDVAKSEEALRRQLSRTGDTIFSVRDI
;
A
#
# COMPACT_ATOMS: atom_id res chain seq x y z
N LEU A 1 19.46 -0.59 -7.96
CA LEU A 1 18.86 -0.10 -9.21
C LEU A 1 19.01 1.42 -9.35
N LEU A 2 18.62 2.21 -8.34
CA LEU A 2 18.79 3.68 -8.37
C LEU A 2 20.26 4.06 -8.60
N ASP A 3 21.18 3.45 -7.87
CA ASP A 3 22.62 3.71 -8.00
C ASP A 3 23.20 3.27 -9.36
N ALA A 4 22.49 2.38 -10.05
CA ALA A 4 22.80 1.97 -11.44
C ALA A 4 22.12 2.87 -12.49
N GLY A 5 21.50 3.98 -12.09
CA GLY A 5 20.89 4.95 -13.00
C GLY A 5 19.49 4.57 -13.53
N VAL A 6 18.81 3.63 -12.90
CA VAL A 6 17.42 3.31 -13.28
C VAL A 6 16.50 4.43 -12.82
N THR A 7 15.79 5.07 -13.75
CA THR A 7 14.94 6.24 -13.53
C THR A 7 13.44 5.93 -13.58
N SER A 8 13.05 4.77 -14.09
CA SER A 8 11.65 4.38 -14.25
C SER A 8 11.46 2.90 -13.97
N PHE A 9 10.35 2.56 -13.30
CA PHE A 9 9.99 1.20 -12.93
C PHE A 9 8.63 0.85 -13.52
N LYS A 10 8.58 -0.16 -14.39
CA LYS A 10 7.34 -0.66 -14.96
C LYS A 10 6.81 -1.81 -14.12
N ILE A 11 5.58 -1.68 -13.61
CA ILE A 11 4.88 -2.70 -12.84
C ILE A 11 3.81 -3.32 -13.75
N GLU A 12 3.85 -4.65 -13.91
CA GLU A 12 2.86 -5.37 -14.68
C GLU A 12 1.78 -5.94 -13.77
N GLY A 13 0.53 -5.62 -14.11
CA GLY A 13 -0.64 -6.07 -13.36
C GLY A 13 -1.74 -6.68 -14.25
N ARG A 14 -1.37 -7.14 -15.46
CA ARG A 14 -2.34 -7.74 -16.39
C ARG A 14 -3.05 -8.93 -15.76
N LEU A 15 -4.38 -8.96 -15.87
CA LEU A 15 -5.24 -9.99 -15.29
C LEU A 15 -5.18 -10.05 -13.75
N LYS A 16 -4.80 -8.96 -13.09
CA LYS A 16 -4.83 -8.81 -11.64
C LYS A 16 -5.97 -7.88 -11.22
N ASP A 17 -6.48 -8.10 -10.01
CA ASP A 17 -7.52 -7.27 -9.41
C ASP A 17 -6.95 -5.92 -8.92
N VAL A 18 -7.86 -5.02 -8.55
CA VAL A 18 -7.52 -3.68 -8.06
C VAL A 18 -6.74 -3.75 -6.75
N SER A 19 -7.04 -4.73 -5.88
CA SER A 19 -6.35 -4.90 -4.59
C SER A 19 -4.89 -5.28 -4.78
N TYR A 20 -4.59 -6.16 -5.74
CA TYR A 20 -3.22 -6.48 -6.15
C TYR A 20 -2.48 -5.21 -6.60
N ILE A 21 -3.08 -4.41 -7.48
CA ILE A 21 -2.45 -3.20 -8.01
C ILE A 21 -2.21 -2.19 -6.89
N LYS A 22 -3.20 -1.92 -6.03
CA LYS A 22 -3.06 -1.05 -4.87
C LYS A 22 -1.88 -1.47 -3.99
N ASN A 23 -1.83 -2.75 -3.63
CA ASN A 23 -0.81 -3.30 -2.73
C ASN A 23 0.60 -3.20 -3.35
N VAL A 24 0.78 -3.70 -4.56
CA VAL A 24 2.10 -3.73 -5.21
C VAL A 24 2.61 -2.32 -5.48
N VAL A 25 1.78 -1.43 -6.02
CA VAL A 25 2.17 -0.03 -6.28
C VAL A 25 2.52 0.69 -4.98
N ALA A 26 1.74 0.48 -3.91
CA ALA A 26 2.01 1.07 -2.60
C ALA A 26 3.33 0.53 -2.01
N ALA A 27 3.62 -0.78 -2.12
CA ALA A 27 4.86 -1.38 -1.65
C ALA A 27 6.09 -0.78 -2.35
N TYR A 28 6.06 -0.72 -3.69
CA TYR A 28 7.15 -0.13 -4.46
C TYR A 28 7.30 1.36 -4.21
N ARG A 29 6.18 2.11 -4.07
CA ARG A 29 6.23 3.54 -3.75
C ARG A 29 6.86 3.77 -2.37
N THR A 30 6.46 3.02 -1.36
CA THR A 30 7.02 3.11 -0.01
C THR A 30 8.51 2.80 0.01
N ALA A 31 8.92 1.72 -0.67
CA ALA A 31 10.33 1.34 -0.77
C ALA A 31 11.15 2.40 -1.51
N LEU A 32 10.64 2.93 -2.61
CA LEU A 32 11.32 3.97 -3.39
C LEU A 32 11.48 5.27 -2.59
N ASP A 33 10.43 5.71 -1.87
CA ASP A 33 10.49 6.91 -1.04
C ASP A 33 11.50 6.76 0.11
N ALA A 34 11.57 5.57 0.72
CA ALA A 34 12.56 5.27 1.76
C ALA A 34 14.01 5.31 1.22
N GLU A 35 14.22 4.82 0.01
CA GLU A 35 15.54 4.84 -0.63
C GLU A 35 15.94 6.23 -1.12
N LEU A 36 15.01 7.04 -1.61
CA LEU A 36 15.28 8.43 -1.99
C LEU A 36 15.67 9.30 -0.80
N LYS A 37 15.08 9.10 0.38
CA LYS A 37 15.49 9.80 1.61
C LYS A 37 16.95 9.60 1.99
N LYS A 38 17.56 8.48 1.58
CA LYS A 38 18.97 8.16 1.83
C LYS A 38 19.90 8.75 0.75
N ARG A 39 19.35 9.34 -0.32
CA ARG A 39 20.08 9.79 -1.51
C ARG A 39 19.70 11.23 -1.88
N PRO A 40 20.23 12.24 -1.18
CA PRO A 40 19.84 13.65 -1.38
C PRO A 40 20.16 14.19 -2.78
N HIS A 41 21.00 13.50 -3.54
CA HIS A 41 21.31 13.84 -4.95
C HIS A 41 20.27 13.31 -5.94
N LEU A 42 19.32 12.48 -5.48
CA LEU A 42 18.19 11.98 -6.28
C LEU A 42 16.89 12.62 -5.79
N GLN A 43 16.02 12.90 -6.72
CA GLN A 43 14.70 13.43 -6.42
C GLN A 43 13.60 12.71 -7.17
N ARG A 44 12.37 12.90 -6.72
CA ARG A 44 11.19 12.31 -7.38
C ARG A 44 10.93 13.04 -8.69
N ALA A 45 10.59 12.28 -9.73
CA ALA A 45 10.09 12.85 -10.99
C ALA A 45 8.64 13.34 -10.88
N SER A 46 7.93 13.00 -9.81
CA SER A 46 6.51 13.32 -9.62
C SER A 46 6.30 14.11 -8.34
N VAL A 47 5.43 15.12 -8.40
CA VAL A 47 5.05 15.99 -7.29
C VAL A 47 4.07 15.30 -6.35
N GLY A 48 4.08 15.67 -5.07
CA GLY A 48 3.12 15.22 -4.07
C GLY A 48 3.42 13.86 -3.44
N GLU A 49 2.69 13.55 -2.37
CA GLU A 49 2.81 12.31 -1.60
C GLU A 49 1.56 11.46 -1.71
N SER A 50 1.75 10.14 -1.84
CA SER A 50 0.65 9.17 -1.79
C SER A 50 0.50 8.63 -0.38
N ARG A 51 -0.71 8.66 0.16
CA ARG A 51 -1.06 8.10 1.47
C ARG A 51 -2.08 6.99 1.29
N TYR A 52 -1.90 5.89 2.04
CA TYR A 52 -2.79 4.73 2.06
C TYR A 52 -3.05 4.31 3.50
N GLU A 53 -4.22 3.71 3.73
CA GLU A 53 -4.70 3.31 5.05
C GLU A 53 -4.40 1.84 5.37
N PHE A 54 -3.39 1.28 4.73
CA PHE A 54 -2.90 -0.09 4.98
C PHE A 54 -1.38 -0.14 4.87
N THR A 55 -0.75 -1.14 5.48
CA THR A 55 0.67 -1.42 5.32
C THR A 55 0.86 -2.35 4.12
N PRO A 56 1.55 -1.92 3.05
CA PRO A 56 1.73 -2.76 1.88
C PRO A 56 2.59 -3.99 2.18
N ASP A 57 2.18 -5.14 1.63
CA ASP A 57 2.90 -6.40 1.76
C ASP A 57 2.67 -7.25 0.50
N THR A 58 3.69 -7.39 -0.35
CA THR A 58 3.59 -8.10 -1.62
C THR A 58 3.32 -9.59 -1.45
N ALA A 59 3.77 -10.20 -0.35
CA ALA A 59 3.53 -11.61 -0.06
C ALA A 59 2.05 -11.93 0.19
N LYS A 60 1.24 -10.93 0.61
CA LYS A 60 -0.21 -11.07 0.87
C LYS A 60 -1.09 -10.87 -0.36
N SER A 61 -0.49 -10.72 -1.52
CA SER A 61 -1.18 -10.65 -2.81
C SER A 61 -0.90 -11.91 -3.65
N PHE A 62 -1.34 -11.90 -4.90
CA PHE A 62 -1.04 -13.00 -5.81
C PHE A 62 0.47 -13.19 -5.94
N THR A 63 1.00 -14.32 -5.50
CA THR A 63 2.37 -14.73 -5.72
C THR A 63 2.45 -16.22 -6.01
N ARG A 64 3.40 -16.62 -6.87
CA ARG A 64 3.79 -18.00 -7.15
C ARG A 64 5.18 -18.31 -6.59
N GLY A 65 5.63 -17.51 -5.66
CA GLY A 65 6.99 -17.44 -5.14
C GLY A 65 7.70 -16.18 -5.64
N GLU A 66 8.67 -15.74 -4.86
CA GLU A 66 9.48 -14.57 -5.17
C GLU A 66 10.83 -15.00 -5.74
N SER A 67 11.35 -14.26 -6.72
CA SER A 67 12.69 -14.45 -7.22
C SER A 67 13.32 -13.09 -7.55
N ARG A 68 14.64 -13.05 -7.44
CA ARG A 68 15.42 -11.89 -7.89
C ARG A 68 15.77 -11.98 -9.39
N TYR A 69 15.14 -12.91 -10.10
CA TYR A 69 15.41 -13.20 -11.49
C TYR A 69 16.93 -13.39 -11.70
N PHE A 70 17.52 -12.79 -12.70
CA PHE A 70 18.96 -12.85 -12.95
C PHE A 70 19.74 -11.66 -12.37
N PHE A 71 19.17 -10.93 -11.42
CA PHE A 71 19.78 -9.73 -10.85
C PHE A 71 21.17 -10.01 -10.20
N ASP A 72 21.31 -11.16 -9.56
CA ASP A 72 22.57 -11.59 -8.93
C ASP A 72 23.35 -12.61 -9.83
N GLY A 73 23.09 -12.63 -11.11
CA GLY A 73 23.67 -13.57 -12.06
C GLY A 73 22.78 -14.79 -12.33
N LYS A 74 23.35 -15.90 -12.79
CA LYS A 74 22.59 -17.12 -13.10
C LYS A 74 21.97 -17.71 -11.83
N CYS A 75 20.65 -17.84 -11.83
CA CYS A 75 19.87 -18.38 -10.72
C CYS A 75 19.09 -19.62 -11.17
N ARG A 76 18.96 -20.61 -10.27
CA ARG A 76 18.03 -21.75 -10.43
C ARG A 76 16.72 -21.42 -9.69
N GLY A 77 15.60 -21.98 -10.15
CA GLY A 77 14.30 -21.81 -9.48
C GLY A 77 13.62 -20.47 -9.76
N VAL A 78 13.90 -19.86 -10.92
CA VAL A 78 13.27 -18.58 -11.34
C VAL A 78 11.79 -18.76 -11.69
N ALA A 79 11.39 -19.98 -12.04
CA ALA A 79 10.00 -20.30 -12.41
C ALA A 79 9.38 -21.28 -11.41
N SER A 80 8.09 -21.10 -11.12
CA SER A 80 7.29 -22.06 -10.36
C SER A 80 6.78 -23.14 -11.32
N PHE A 81 7.20 -24.38 -11.11
CA PHE A 81 6.77 -25.54 -11.90
C PHE A 81 5.59 -26.28 -11.26
N ASP A 82 5.33 -26.06 -9.97
CA ASP A 82 4.34 -26.81 -9.20
C ASP A 82 2.91 -26.41 -9.57
N THR A 83 2.68 -25.11 -9.78
CA THR A 83 1.34 -24.61 -10.10
C THR A 83 1.37 -23.24 -10.79
N PRO A 84 0.45 -22.97 -11.74
CA PRO A 84 0.23 -21.65 -12.28
C PRO A 84 -0.60 -20.74 -11.34
N LYS A 85 -1.17 -21.31 -10.26
CA LYS A 85 -2.01 -20.60 -9.30
C LYS A 85 -1.17 -19.94 -8.19
N ALA A 86 -1.78 -18.99 -7.48
CA ALA A 86 -1.14 -18.37 -6.32
C ALA A 86 -0.94 -19.38 -5.20
N MET A 87 0.29 -19.45 -4.69
CA MET A 87 0.62 -20.15 -3.45
C MET A 87 0.47 -19.22 -2.24
N GLY A 88 0.86 -17.96 -2.38
CA GLY A 88 0.84 -16.97 -1.29
C GLY A 88 1.95 -17.16 -0.28
N GLU A 89 1.68 -16.77 0.96
CA GLU A 89 2.63 -16.81 2.08
C GLU A 89 2.78 -18.23 2.63
N LYS A 90 4.02 -18.65 2.89
CA LYS A 90 4.26 -19.90 3.62
C LYS A 90 3.92 -19.71 5.10
N MET A 91 2.98 -20.51 5.59
CA MET A 91 2.49 -20.45 6.98
C MET A 91 3.17 -21.44 7.92
N GLY A 92 3.82 -22.45 7.40
CA GLY A 92 4.52 -23.47 8.15
C GLY A 92 4.24 -24.87 7.62
N ARG A 93 4.76 -25.86 8.31
CA ARG A 93 4.55 -27.28 8.00
C ARG A 93 3.58 -27.88 9.02
N ILE A 94 2.69 -28.73 8.56
CA ILE A 94 1.72 -29.42 9.41
C ILE A 94 2.48 -30.41 10.31
N LEU A 95 2.47 -30.15 11.61
CA LEU A 95 3.09 -30.96 12.63
C LEU A 95 2.16 -32.08 13.14
N ARG A 96 0.85 -31.77 13.21
CA ARG A 96 -0.17 -32.70 13.71
C ARG A 96 -1.51 -32.46 12.99
N VAL A 97 -2.21 -33.56 12.75
CA VAL A 97 -3.60 -33.57 12.25
C VAL A 97 -4.43 -34.40 13.23
N ASP A 98 -5.51 -33.85 13.72
CA ASP A 98 -6.47 -34.56 14.57
C ASP A 98 -7.91 -34.15 14.22
N ARG A 99 -8.92 -34.72 14.94
CA ARG A 99 -10.34 -34.42 14.69
C ARG A 99 -10.72 -32.96 14.97
N ARG A 100 -9.86 -32.18 15.65
CA ARG A 100 -10.10 -30.78 16.02
C ARG A 100 -9.38 -29.80 15.08
N GLY A 101 -8.53 -30.29 14.18
CA GLY A 101 -7.83 -29.43 13.23
C GLY A 101 -6.39 -29.83 12.98
N VAL A 102 -5.63 -28.90 12.41
CA VAL A 102 -4.20 -29.03 12.16
C VAL A 102 -3.42 -28.10 13.08
N VAL A 103 -2.18 -28.50 13.42
CA VAL A 103 -1.21 -27.67 14.16
C VAL A 103 0.02 -27.53 13.29
N LEU A 104 0.56 -26.30 13.19
CA LEU A 104 1.80 -26.00 12.45
C LEU A 104 3.02 -26.06 13.35
N ASP A 105 4.18 -26.19 12.73
CA ASP A 105 5.50 -26.21 13.38
C ASP A 105 6.00 -24.83 13.84
N CYS A 106 5.24 -23.77 13.56
CA CYS A 106 5.58 -22.40 13.91
C CYS A 106 4.35 -21.59 14.32
N LYS A 107 4.58 -20.43 14.93
CA LYS A 107 3.53 -19.44 15.19
C LYS A 107 3.04 -18.84 13.87
N HIS A 108 1.77 -18.57 13.79
CA HIS A 108 1.11 -18.00 12.62
C HIS A 108 0.10 -16.93 13.00
N ASP A 109 -0.30 -16.11 12.03
CA ASP A 109 -1.33 -15.07 12.13
C ASP A 109 -2.57 -15.40 11.28
N LEU A 110 -2.82 -16.69 11.00
CA LEU A 110 -4.03 -17.13 10.29
C LEU A 110 -5.28 -16.71 11.04
N ALA A 111 -6.30 -16.35 10.29
CA ALA A 111 -7.60 -15.94 10.80
C ALA A 111 -8.75 -16.72 10.14
N THR A 112 -9.89 -16.80 10.81
CA THR A 112 -11.11 -17.38 10.24
C THR A 112 -11.51 -16.62 8.97
N GLY A 113 -11.71 -17.37 7.89
CA GLY A 113 -12.02 -16.85 6.57
C GLY A 113 -10.79 -16.65 5.66
N ASP A 114 -9.58 -16.93 6.15
CA ASP A 114 -8.40 -16.98 5.28
C ASP A 114 -8.49 -18.17 4.32
N GLY A 115 -8.02 -17.97 3.08
CA GLY A 115 -7.81 -19.05 2.13
C GLY A 115 -6.43 -19.65 2.31
N VAL A 116 -6.35 -20.96 2.41
CA VAL A 116 -5.08 -21.69 2.51
C VAL A 116 -4.98 -22.76 1.43
N CYS A 117 -3.75 -23.09 1.07
CA CYS A 117 -3.50 -24.12 0.07
C CYS A 117 -2.22 -24.91 0.39
N PHE A 118 -2.10 -26.07 -0.25
CA PHE A 118 -0.97 -26.96 -0.13
C PHE A 118 -0.86 -27.86 -1.36
N ILE A 119 0.30 -28.44 -1.60
CA ILE A 119 0.51 -29.43 -2.64
C ILE A 119 0.33 -30.82 -2.05
N ALA A 120 -0.56 -31.62 -2.63
CA ALA A 120 -0.71 -33.03 -2.33
C ALA A 120 -0.93 -33.82 -3.62
N ASN A 121 -0.27 -34.97 -3.74
CA ASN A 121 -0.31 -35.84 -4.93
C ASN A 121 -0.03 -35.09 -6.26
N GLY A 122 0.90 -34.12 -6.23
CA GLY A 122 1.25 -33.31 -7.39
C GLY A 122 0.22 -32.26 -7.82
N ALA A 123 -0.82 -32.02 -7.02
CA ALA A 123 -1.86 -31.03 -7.27
C ALA A 123 -1.98 -29.99 -6.16
N LEU A 124 -2.28 -28.75 -6.55
CA LEU A 124 -2.61 -27.70 -5.60
C LEU A 124 -4.03 -27.88 -5.08
N ILE A 125 -4.16 -28.07 -3.77
CA ILE A 125 -5.44 -28.17 -3.07
C ILE A 125 -5.65 -26.91 -2.25
N GLY A 126 -6.81 -26.27 -2.42
CA GLY A 126 -7.22 -25.10 -1.66
C GLY A 126 -8.35 -25.41 -0.69
N THR A 127 -8.31 -24.79 0.48
CA THR A 127 -9.37 -24.85 1.49
C THR A 127 -9.43 -23.51 2.25
N ASN A 128 -10.37 -23.37 3.16
CA ASN A 128 -10.51 -22.16 3.98
C ASN A 128 -10.36 -22.50 5.47
N VAL A 129 -9.86 -21.55 6.23
CA VAL A 129 -9.87 -21.58 7.69
C VAL A 129 -11.27 -21.26 8.18
N ILE A 130 -11.90 -22.17 8.88
CA ILE A 130 -13.25 -22.01 9.43
C ILE A 130 -13.26 -21.69 10.92
N GLY A 131 -12.15 -21.93 11.61
CA GLY A 131 -12.00 -21.64 13.04
C GLY A 131 -10.54 -21.79 13.50
N ILE A 132 -10.22 -21.15 14.63
CA ILE A 132 -8.93 -21.26 15.29
C ILE A 132 -9.20 -21.43 16.80
N GLU A 133 -8.65 -22.49 17.39
CA GLU A 133 -8.72 -22.78 18.82
C GLU A 133 -7.29 -22.97 19.40
N GLY A 134 -6.75 -21.90 19.99
CA GLY A 134 -5.34 -21.88 20.42
C GLY A 134 -4.41 -22.05 19.21
N GLU A 135 -3.62 -23.14 19.20
CA GLU A 135 -2.73 -23.46 18.08
C GLU A 135 -3.39 -24.28 16.97
N ARG A 136 -4.66 -24.67 17.15
CA ARG A 136 -5.38 -25.51 16.18
C ARG A 136 -6.09 -24.69 15.16
N ILE A 137 -5.88 -25.04 13.90
CA ILE A 137 -6.51 -24.44 12.72
C ILE A 137 -7.54 -25.44 12.20
N GLN A 138 -8.80 -25.04 12.20
CA GLN A 138 -9.90 -25.82 11.62
C GLN A 138 -10.06 -25.47 10.16
N LEU A 139 -10.00 -26.49 9.30
CA LEU A 139 -10.11 -26.33 7.86
C LEU A 139 -11.49 -26.79 7.39
N ASN A 140 -12.00 -26.16 6.34
CA ASN A 140 -13.28 -26.55 5.73
C ASN A 140 -13.20 -27.94 5.05
N ARG A 141 -12.01 -28.32 4.53
CA ARG A 141 -11.77 -29.59 3.84
C ARG A 141 -10.40 -30.11 4.24
N TYR A 142 -10.31 -31.45 4.39
CA TYR A 142 -9.10 -32.13 4.84
C TYR A 142 -8.51 -33.08 3.80
N ASP A 143 -9.05 -33.10 2.56
CA ASP A 143 -8.55 -33.97 1.49
C ASP A 143 -7.07 -33.65 1.19
N GLY A 144 -6.19 -34.63 1.37
CA GLY A 144 -4.75 -34.48 1.16
C GLY A 144 -3.98 -33.79 2.31
N VAL A 145 -4.66 -33.40 3.40
CA VAL A 145 -4.02 -32.87 4.60
C VAL A 145 -3.29 -33.98 5.35
N ALA A 146 -1.98 -33.86 5.53
CA ALA A 146 -1.15 -34.83 6.22
C ALA A 146 0.00 -34.14 6.98
N VAL A 147 0.55 -34.83 7.96
CA VAL A 147 1.76 -34.40 8.69
C VAL A 147 2.91 -34.25 7.68
N GLY A 148 3.68 -33.18 7.81
CA GLY A 148 4.80 -32.84 6.94
C GLY A 148 4.45 -32.01 5.71
N VAL A 149 3.17 -31.85 5.39
CA VAL A 149 2.71 -30.98 4.28
C VAL A 149 2.95 -29.52 4.64
N GLU A 150 3.45 -28.74 3.69
CA GLU A 150 3.61 -27.29 3.85
C GLU A 150 2.29 -26.57 3.53
N LEU A 151 1.84 -25.72 4.45
CA LEU A 151 0.65 -24.92 4.33
C LEU A 151 1.01 -23.49 3.90
N PHE A 152 0.27 -22.97 2.93
CA PHE A 152 0.42 -21.61 2.42
C PHE A 152 -0.89 -20.86 2.57
N ARG A 153 -0.85 -19.55 2.80
CA ARG A 153 -2.01 -18.64 2.78
C ARG A 153 -2.07 -17.92 1.45
N ASN A 154 -3.01 -18.30 0.59
CA ASN A 154 -3.21 -17.68 -0.71
C ASN A 154 -4.27 -16.56 -0.72
N TYR A 155 -4.99 -16.38 0.40
CA TYR A 155 -5.92 -15.28 0.62
C TYR A 155 -5.93 -14.86 2.09
N ASN A 156 -5.47 -13.65 2.38
CA ASN A 156 -5.56 -13.03 3.70
C ASN A 156 -6.78 -12.13 3.76
N ARG A 157 -7.83 -12.57 4.46
CA ARG A 157 -9.13 -11.89 4.51
C ARG A 157 -9.02 -10.47 5.09
N LEU A 158 -8.35 -10.33 6.22
CA LEU A 158 -8.24 -9.04 6.92
C LEU A 158 -7.42 -8.04 6.09
N PHE A 159 -6.32 -8.48 5.52
CA PHE A 159 -5.50 -7.65 4.66
C PHE A 159 -6.26 -7.23 3.40
N SER A 160 -6.93 -8.15 2.71
CA SER A 160 -7.72 -7.85 1.52
C SER A 160 -8.80 -6.82 1.80
N GLN A 161 -9.53 -6.96 2.92
CA GLN A 161 -10.52 -5.97 3.34
C GLN A 161 -9.90 -4.60 3.63
N ALA A 162 -8.72 -4.55 4.26
CA ALA A 162 -8.02 -3.29 4.53
C ALA A 162 -7.62 -2.59 3.22
N VAL A 163 -7.07 -3.35 2.25
CA VAL A 163 -6.69 -2.82 0.93
C VAL A 163 -7.91 -2.33 0.13
N GLU A 164 -8.99 -3.11 0.12
CA GLU A 164 -10.24 -2.76 -0.59
C GLU A 164 -10.85 -1.47 -0.05
N ARG A 165 -10.94 -1.33 1.26
CA ARG A 165 -11.50 -0.16 1.95
C ARG A 165 -10.61 1.07 1.86
N SER A 166 -9.31 0.88 1.71
CA SER A 166 -8.33 1.97 1.68
C SER A 166 -8.60 2.94 0.54
N ARG A 167 -8.66 4.22 0.89
CA ARG A 167 -8.70 5.33 -0.06
C ARG A 167 -7.28 5.84 -0.26
N VAL A 168 -6.68 5.51 -1.40
CA VAL A 168 -5.40 6.10 -1.78
C VAL A 168 -5.63 7.57 -2.13
N LYS A 169 -5.03 8.46 -1.35
CA LYS A 169 -4.99 9.89 -1.65
C LYS A 169 -3.56 10.28 -2.05
N ARG A 170 -3.45 10.99 -3.16
CA ARG A 170 -2.24 11.73 -3.51
C ARG A 170 -2.50 13.20 -3.27
N THR A 171 -1.66 13.84 -2.47
CA THR A 171 -1.76 15.27 -2.14
C THR A 171 -0.47 15.98 -2.51
N ILE A 172 -0.62 17.20 -3.03
CA ILE A 172 0.48 18.12 -3.33
C ILE A 172 0.45 19.20 -2.26
N ALA A 173 1.54 19.32 -1.49
CA ALA A 173 1.66 20.37 -0.51
C ALA A 173 1.88 21.72 -1.18
N VAL A 174 1.14 22.75 -0.75
CA VAL A 174 1.26 24.12 -1.23
C VAL A 174 1.41 25.09 -0.06
N ASP A 175 2.25 26.09 -0.25
CA ASP A 175 2.31 27.26 0.61
C ASP A 175 1.46 28.35 -0.01
N LEU A 176 0.61 28.96 0.79
CA LEU A 176 -0.26 30.06 0.37
C LEU A 176 0.33 31.38 0.85
N HIS A 177 0.28 32.38 -0.01
CA HIS A 177 0.62 33.74 0.36
C HIS A 177 -0.50 34.67 -0.08
N LEU A 178 -1.15 35.32 0.91
CA LEU A 178 -2.23 36.28 0.67
C LEU A 178 -1.73 37.70 0.83
N ARG A 179 -1.99 38.54 -0.15
CA ARG A 179 -1.71 39.98 -0.09
C ARG A 179 -2.95 40.78 -0.32
N PHE A 180 -3.10 41.84 0.45
CA PHE A 180 -4.13 42.85 0.27
C PHE A 180 -3.53 44.02 -0.50
N GLU A 181 -4.08 44.35 -1.64
CA GLU A 181 -3.78 45.56 -2.42
C GLU A 181 -4.97 46.52 -2.31
N GLN A 182 -4.88 47.73 -2.84
CA GLN A 182 -5.88 48.79 -2.57
C GLN A 182 -7.36 48.35 -2.83
N ASP A 183 -7.58 47.62 -3.88
CA ASP A 183 -8.92 47.24 -4.36
C ASP A 183 -9.06 45.72 -4.60
N LYS A 184 -8.04 44.95 -4.29
CA LYS A 184 -8.03 43.53 -4.59
C LYS A 184 -7.22 42.71 -3.58
N ILE A 185 -7.58 41.46 -3.47
CA ILE A 185 -6.82 40.41 -2.79
C ILE A 185 -6.07 39.60 -3.84
N VAL A 186 -4.82 39.30 -3.59
CA VAL A 186 -3.98 38.44 -4.42
C VAL A 186 -3.57 37.21 -3.60
N LEU A 187 -4.02 36.05 -4.02
CA LEU A 187 -3.63 34.76 -3.44
C LEU A 187 -2.62 34.07 -4.37
N THR A 188 -1.48 33.74 -3.83
CA THR A 188 -0.44 32.96 -4.51
C THR A 188 -0.32 31.61 -3.84
N ALA A 189 -0.30 30.53 -4.61
CA ALA A 189 -0.04 29.18 -4.14
C ALA A 189 1.25 28.67 -4.78
N THR A 190 2.19 28.18 -3.97
CA THR A 190 3.47 27.66 -4.46
C THR A 190 3.62 26.20 -4.00
N ASP A 191 3.87 25.29 -4.92
CA ASP A 191 4.09 23.87 -4.60
C ASP A 191 5.55 23.57 -4.22
N GLU A 192 5.83 22.32 -3.85
CA GLU A 192 7.15 21.84 -3.44
C GLU A 192 8.23 21.93 -4.56
N THR A 193 7.83 22.14 -5.81
CA THR A 193 8.76 22.31 -6.96
C THR A 193 8.96 23.77 -7.35
N GLY A 194 8.25 24.69 -6.69
CA GLY A 194 8.27 26.11 -7.02
C GLY A 194 7.30 26.49 -8.14
N CYS A 195 6.39 25.58 -8.54
CA CYS A 195 5.31 25.95 -9.45
C CYS A 195 4.31 26.86 -8.75
N VAL A 196 3.99 27.99 -9.39
CA VAL A 196 3.19 29.06 -8.80
C VAL A 196 1.84 29.19 -9.53
N GLY A 197 0.76 29.15 -8.73
CA GLY A 197 -0.57 29.54 -9.13
C GLY A 197 -0.96 30.88 -8.50
N LEU A 198 -1.70 31.72 -9.25
CA LEU A 198 -2.12 33.03 -8.79
C LEU A 198 -3.61 33.23 -9.05
N SER A 199 -4.31 33.79 -8.07
CA SER A 199 -5.69 34.20 -8.19
C SER A 199 -5.88 35.59 -7.59
N THR A 200 -6.76 36.39 -8.19
CA THR A 200 -7.11 37.72 -7.70
C THR A 200 -8.63 37.85 -7.55
N ALA A 201 -9.06 38.58 -6.53
CA ALA A 201 -10.46 38.94 -6.33
C ALA A 201 -10.56 40.44 -5.95
N GLU A 202 -11.63 41.08 -6.36
CA GLU A 202 -11.94 42.44 -5.88
C GLU A 202 -12.19 42.40 -4.37
N TYR A 203 -11.74 43.42 -3.68
CA TYR A 203 -11.85 43.53 -2.22
C TYR A 203 -12.11 44.99 -1.82
N THR A 204 -13.12 45.17 -0.98
CA THR A 204 -13.36 46.45 -0.31
C THR A 204 -12.88 46.33 1.13
N TYR A 205 -11.97 47.22 1.52
CA TYR A 205 -11.44 47.22 2.87
C TYR A 205 -12.53 47.56 3.89
N GLU A 206 -12.67 46.71 4.91
CA GLU A 206 -13.49 46.99 6.07
C GLU A 206 -12.62 46.82 7.34
N GLU A 207 -12.74 47.77 8.25
CA GLU A 207 -12.03 47.70 9.51
C GLU A 207 -12.59 46.58 10.41
N VAL A 208 -11.72 45.68 10.84
CA VAL A 208 -12.09 44.54 11.66
C VAL A 208 -11.92 44.89 13.16
N ARG A 209 -12.93 44.53 13.96
CA ARG A 209 -12.89 44.78 15.43
C ARG A 209 -11.89 43.89 16.13
N ASP A 210 -11.65 42.68 15.68
CA ASP A 210 -10.76 41.69 16.29
C ASP A 210 -9.88 41.06 15.19
N VAL A 211 -8.67 41.59 15.06
CA VAL A 211 -7.71 41.19 14.05
C VAL A 211 -7.32 39.73 14.20
N ALA A 212 -7.04 39.28 15.45
CA ALA A 212 -6.59 37.93 15.72
C ALA A 212 -7.63 36.86 15.32
N LYS A 213 -8.91 37.13 15.69
CA LYS A 213 -10.03 36.24 15.31
C LYS A 213 -10.29 36.21 13.82
N SER A 214 -10.12 37.33 13.12
CA SER A 214 -10.28 37.45 11.71
C SER A 214 -9.17 36.69 10.96
N GLU A 215 -7.94 36.80 11.42
CA GLU A 215 -6.79 36.06 10.88
C GLU A 215 -6.97 34.55 11.07
N GLU A 216 -7.39 34.09 12.24
CA GLU A 216 -7.69 32.67 12.48
C GLU A 216 -8.79 32.15 11.56
N ALA A 217 -9.87 32.93 11.37
CA ALA A 217 -10.95 32.58 10.47
C ALA A 217 -10.48 32.48 9.03
N LEU A 218 -9.64 33.42 8.58
CA LEU A 218 -9.06 33.44 7.26
C LEU A 218 -8.17 32.21 7.01
N ARG A 219 -7.23 31.93 7.91
CA ARG A 219 -6.37 30.73 7.86
C ARG A 219 -7.21 29.44 7.79
N ARG A 220 -8.25 29.34 8.61
CA ARG A 220 -9.16 28.20 8.60
C ARG A 220 -9.90 28.04 7.27
N GLN A 221 -10.30 29.14 6.59
CA GLN A 221 -10.94 29.06 5.29
C GLN A 221 -9.96 28.72 4.17
N LEU A 222 -8.78 29.32 4.16
CA LEU A 222 -7.72 29.05 3.18
C LEU A 222 -7.18 27.60 3.29
N SER A 223 -7.21 27.00 4.48
CA SER A 223 -6.82 25.59 4.67
C SER A 223 -7.80 24.58 4.06
N ARG A 224 -8.99 25.03 3.65
CA ARG A 224 -10.01 24.16 3.06
C ARG A 224 -9.77 24.00 1.57
N THR A 225 -9.10 22.94 1.18
CA THR A 225 -8.79 22.64 -0.23
C THR A 225 -9.87 21.82 -0.95
N GLY A 226 -10.94 21.43 -0.25
CA GLY A 226 -12.06 20.66 -0.79
C GLY A 226 -11.61 19.32 -1.38
N ASP A 227 -12.19 18.96 -2.54
CA ASP A 227 -11.89 17.73 -3.26
C ASP A 227 -10.68 17.85 -4.20
N THR A 228 -9.86 18.91 -4.04
CA THR A 228 -8.65 19.08 -4.84
C THR A 228 -7.54 18.12 -4.37
N ILE A 229 -6.50 17.97 -5.21
CA ILE A 229 -5.29 17.21 -4.85
C ILE A 229 -4.31 18.00 -3.97
N PHE A 230 -4.64 19.24 -3.64
CA PHE A 230 -3.75 20.10 -2.86
C PHE A 230 -3.99 19.96 -1.35
N SER A 231 -2.95 20.16 -0.57
CA SER A 231 -3.00 20.30 0.88
C SER A 231 -2.17 21.51 1.31
N VAL A 232 -2.77 22.42 2.08
CA VAL A 232 -2.05 23.61 2.55
C VAL A 232 -1.04 23.20 3.61
N ARG A 233 0.22 23.60 3.42
CA ARG A 233 1.34 23.36 4.33
C ARG A 233 1.57 24.60 5.20
N ASP A 234 1.54 25.79 4.60
CA ASP A 234 1.72 27.07 5.28
C ASP A 234 0.88 28.17 4.63
N ILE A 235 0.56 29.23 5.43
CA ILE A 235 -0.22 30.40 5.01
C ILE A 235 0.40 31.67 5.56
#